data_03f63f93e5f25eefcd6a241fc7238f82
#
_entry.id   03f63f93e5f25eefcd6a241fc7238f82
#
_cell.length_a   1.000
_cell.length_b   1.000
_cell.length_c   1.000
_cell.angle_alpha   90.00
_cell.angle_beta   90.00
_cell.angle_gamma   90.00
#
_symmetry.space_group_name_H-M   'P 1'
#
loop_
_entity.id
_entity.type
_entity.pdbx_description
1 polymer ?
#
loop_
_entity_poly.entity_id
_entity_poly.type
_entity_poly.pdbx_seq_one_letter_code
_entity_poly.pdbx_strand_id
1 'polypeptide(L)'
;MKYSESPSIEVEIRIAASPEQVWSWLIDVDLPSRFSTEFQGGYWLDDAEPGLGARFRGRNLHPYAGEWETTSTVVGFEPARLFAWAVEDVRNPAGAWRFELIPDGDGTVLRQRGQMGPGPSNLTDIIAKMPDQEEQLVEMRLGEFRTNMLATVEGIKALAEAGPRPEAAGAA
;
A
#
# COMPACT_ATOMS: atom_id res chain seq x y z
N MET A 1 3.16 -2.70 -22.20
CA MET A 1 3.39 -1.71 -21.12
C MET A 1 4.71 -2.03 -20.47
N LYS A 2 5.62 -1.08 -20.43
CA LYS A 2 6.97 -1.27 -19.89
C LYS A 2 7.09 -0.74 -18.47
N TYR A 3 8.03 -1.29 -17.71
CA TYR A 3 8.29 -0.85 -16.34
C TYR A 3 8.65 0.66 -16.25
N SER A 4 9.44 1.14 -17.21
CA SER A 4 9.84 2.56 -17.29
C SER A 4 8.68 3.53 -17.53
N GLU A 5 7.52 3.05 -17.96
CA GLU A 5 6.30 3.84 -18.13
C GLU A 5 5.54 4.04 -16.82
N SER A 6 6.06 3.53 -15.72
CA SER A 6 5.45 3.59 -14.38
C SER A 6 4.00 3.08 -14.36
N PRO A 7 3.78 1.83 -14.80
CA PRO A 7 2.44 1.27 -14.86
C PRO A 7 1.77 1.24 -13.49
N SER A 8 0.48 1.50 -13.46
CA SER A 8 -0.29 1.57 -12.23
C SER A 8 -1.61 0.83 -12.34
N ILE A 9 -2.13 0.45 -11.17
CA ILE A 9 -3.44 -0.17 -11.02
C ILE A 9 -4.20 0.48 -9.88
N GLU A 10 -5.52 0.48 -9.98
CA GLU A 10 -6.41 1.06 -8.99
C GLU A 10 -7.53 0.07 -8.66
N VAL A 11 -7.92 0.05 -7.39
CA VAL A 11 -9.09 -0.66 -6.90
C VAL A 11 -9.91 0.28 -6.02
N GLU A 12 -11.21 0.04 -5.96
CA GLU A 12 -12.14 0.90 -5.25
C GLU A 12 -13.23 0.04 -4.59
N ILE A 13 -13.66 0.44 -3.38
CA ILE A 13 -14.75 -0.21 -2.66
C ILE A 13 -15.54 0.83 -1.84
N ARG A 14 -16.87 0.67 -1.80
CA ARG A 14 -17.71 1.46 -0.89
C ARG A 14 -17.77 0.79 0.48
N ILE A 15 -17.56 1.60 1.53
CA ILE A 15 -17.58 1.20 2.94
C ILE A 15 -18.69 1.96 3.65
N ALA A 16 -19.57 1.24 4.37
CA ALA A 16 -20.63 1.83 5.18
C ALA A 16 -20.10 2.31 6.54
N ALA A 17 -19.14 3.20 6.50
CA ALA A 17 -18.52 3.84 7.66
C ALA A 17 -18.01 5.23 7.27
N SER A 18 -17.89 6.14 8.26
CA SER A 18 -17.36 7.48 8.02
C SER A 18 -15.89 7.45 7.59
N PRO A 19 -15.41 8.49 6.87
CA PRO A 19 -14.00 8.59 6.52
C PRO A 19 -13.07 8.50 7.74
N GLU A 20 -13.43 9.07 8.87
CA GLU A 20 -12.66 9.04 10.11
C GLU A 20 -12.55 7.60 10.66
N GLN A 21 -13.62 6.83 10.60
CA GLN A 21 -13.64 5.44 11.04
C GLN A 21 -12.77 4.57 10.13
N VAL A 22 -12.86 4.74 8.81
CA VAL A 22 -11.98 4.06 7.84
C VAL A 22 -10.53 4.46 8.06
N TRP A 23 -10.26 5.75 8.26
CA TRP A 23 -8.92 6.28 8.50
C TRP A 23 -8.23 5.66 9.72
N SER A 24 -8.97 5.44 10.79
CA SER A 24 -8.43 4.84 12.02
C SER A 24 -7.77 3.47 11.78
N TRP A 25 -8.23 2.73 10.80
CA TRP A 25 -7.64 1.47 10.37
C TRP A 25 -6.54 1.65 9.33
N LEU A 26 -6.76 2.55 8.40
CA LEU A 26 -5.92 2.73 7.22
C LEU A 26 -4.48 3.18 7.53
N ILE A 27 -4.29 3.97 8.57
CA ILE A 27 -2.97 4.47 8.97
C ILE A 27 -2.11 3.45 9.74
N ASP A 28 -2.64 2.28 10.02
CA ASP A 28 -1.86 1.16 10.57
C ASP A 28 -1.04 0.50 9.47
N VAL A 29 0.25 0.79 9.41
CA VAL A 29 1.14 0.24 8.39
C VAL A 29 1.37 -1.27 8.51
N ASP A 30 1.00 -1.89 9.63
CA ASP A 30 1.03 -3.34 9.81
C ASP A 30 -0.25 -4.04 9.32
N LEU A 31 -1.36 -3.31 9.26
CA LEU A 31 -2.68 -3.89 8.98
C LEU A 31 -2.76 -4.70 7.67
N PRO A 32 -2.15 -4.27 6.54
CA PRO A 32 -2.23 -5.02 5.30
C PRO A 32 -1.64 -6.44 5.37
N SER A 33 -0.79 -6.71 6.35
CA SER A 33 -0.23 -8.05 6.57
C SER A 33 -1.29 -9.11 6.91
N ARG A 34 -2.45 -8.68 7.39
CA ARG A 34 -3.58 -9.58 7.68
C ARG A 34 -4.29 -10.08 6.43
N PHE A 35 -4.11 -9.41 5.29
CA PHE A 35 -4.89 -9.64 4.08
C PHE A 35 -4.04 -9.96 2.86
N SER A 36 -2.87 -9.35 2.75
CA SER A 36 -1.92 -9.59 1.68
C SER A 36 -1.19 -10.92 1.88
N THR A 37 -0.97 -11.65 0.79
CA THR A 37 -0.11 -12.85 0.80
C THR A 37 1.37 -12.49 0.69
N GLU A 38 1.69 -11.27 0.24
CA GLU A 38 3.06 -10.80 0.03
C GLU A 38 3.56 -9.97 1.21
N PHE A 39 2.78 -8.98 1.65
CA PHE A 39 3.17 -8.09 2.74
C PHE A 39 3.06 -8.81 4.09
N GLN A 40 4.18 -8.93 4.79
CA GLN A 40 4.31 -9.72 6.02
C GLN A 40 4.28 -8.88 7.30
N GLY A 41 4.28 -7.57 7.18
CA GLY A 41 4.21 -6.66 8.31
C GLY A 41 4.98 -5.37 8.10
N GLY A 42 4.66 -4.36 8.90
CA GLY A 42 5.31 -3.05 8.86
C GLY A 42 5.37 -2.39 10.22
N TYR A 43 6.32 -1.49 10.39
CA TYR A 43 6.48 -0.69 11.60
C TYR A 43 7.11 0.67 11.29
N TRP A 44 6.70 1.66 12.07
CA TRP A 44 7.26 3.01 11.96
C TRP A 44 8.71 3.03 12.43
N LEU A 45 9.55 3.76 11.71
CA LEU A 45 10.96 3.97 12.05
C LEU A 45 11.11 5.19 12.95
N ASP A 46 12.20 5.20 13.75
CA ASP A 46 12.61 6.35 14.57
C ASP A 46 11.53 6.79 15.59
N ASP A 47 10.69 5.84 16.07
CA ASP A 47 9.54 6.11 16.95
C ASP A 47 8.60 7.20 16.40
N ALA A 48 8.53 7.32 15.06
CA ALA A 48 7.75 8.36 14.40
C ALA A 48 6.24 8.12 14.57
N GLU A 49 5.52 9.20 14.81
CA GLU A 49 4.07 9.22 14.63
C GLU A 49 3.71 9.28 13.14
N PRO A 50 2.55 8.69 12.73
CA PRO A 50 2.08 8.81 11.37
C PRO A 50 1.97 10.26 10.92
N GLY A 51 2.57 10.60 9.79
CA GLY A 51 2.57 11.97 9.27
C GLY A 51 3.43 12.13 8.03
N LEU A 52 3.36 13.30 7.42
CA LEU A 52 4.17 13.64 6.24
C LEU A 52 5.66 13.55 6.58
N GLY A 53 6.42 12.84 5.73
CA GLY A 53 7.85 12.62 5.91
C GLY A 53 8.22 11.49 6.89
N ALA A 54 7.27 10.95 7.64
CA ALA A 54 7.50 9.77 8.47
C ALA A 54 7.88 8.57 7.60
N ARG A 55 8.73 7.70 8.14
CA ARG A 55 9.20 6.51 7.43
C ARG A 55 8.76 5.24 8.14
N PHE A 56 8.50 4.21 7.37
CA PHE A 56 8.22 2.89 7.91
C PHE A 56 8.95 1.79 7.12
N ARG A 57 9.21 0.69 7.81
CA ARG A 57 9.80 -0.51 7.23
C ARG A 57 8.68 -1.50 6.92
N GLY A 58 8.71 -2.07 5.72
CA GLY A 58 7.83 -3.17 5.32
C GLY A 58 8.65 -4.44 5.06
N ARG A 59 8.11 -5.58 5.48
CA ARG A 59 8.65 -6.91 5.17
C ARG A 59 7.76 -7.58 4.15
N ASN A 60 8.37 -8.23 3.18
CA ASN A 60 7.67 -8.86 2.07
C ASN A 60 8.20 -10.28 1.83
N LEU A 61 7.34 -11.13 1.28
CA LEU A 61 7.67 -12.49 0.86
C LEU A 61 7.00 -12.78 -0.48
N HIS A 62 7.77 -13.26 -1.44
CA HIS A 62 7.24 -13.69 -2.73
C HIS A 62 7.85 -15.02 -3.15
N PRO A 63 7.07 -15.94 -3.76
CA PRO A 63 7.58 -17.28 -4.11
C PRO A 63 8.84 -17.28 -4.98
N TYR A 64 8.99 -16.30 -5.86
CA TYR A 64 10.14 -16.21 -6.78
C TYR A 64 11.21 -15.21 -6.33
N ALA A 65 10.86 -14.16 -5.58
CA ALA A 65 11.79 -13.14 -5.13
C ALA A 65 12.35 -13.41 -3.72
N GLY A 66 11.75 -14.35 -2.97
CA GLY A 66 12.09 -14.60 -1.58
C GLY A 66 11.61 -13.51 -0.63
N GLU A 67 12.32 -13.34 0.48
CA GLU A 67 12.06 -12.30 1.48
C GLU A 67 12.86 -11.04 1.17
N TRP A 68 12.23 -9.87 1.34
CA TRP A 68 12.93 -8.58 1.30
C TRP A 68 12.24 -7.55 2.18
N GLU A 69 12.96 -6.51 2.51
CA GLU A 69 12.46 -5.36 3.24
C GLU A 69 12.49 -4.11 2.37
N THR A 70 11.57 -3.20 2.62
CA THR A 70 11.51 -1.88 1.98
C THR A 70 11.43 -0.79 3.02
N THR A 71 12.01 0.36 2.72
CA THR A 71 11.78 1.59 3.49
C THR A 71 10.88 2.50 2.68
N SER A 72 9.76 2.89 3.28
CA SER A 72 8.79 3.79 2.67
C SER A 72 8.77 5.12 3.38
N THR A 73 8.60 6.20 2.62
CA THR A 73 8.45 7.56 3.14
C THR A 73 7.06 8.08 2.80
N VAL A 74 6.35 8.60 3.79
CA VAL A 74 5.03 9.22 3.59
C VAL A 74 5.19 10.52 2.82
N VAL A 75 4.56 10.60 1.65
CA VAL A 75 4.61 11.75 0.73
C VAL A 75 3.27 12.47 0.59
N GLY A 76 2.20 11.90 1.15
CA GLY A 76 0.88 12.52 1.23
C GLY A 76 0.19 12.08 2.52
N PHE A 77 -0.26 13.02 3.32
CA PHE A 77 -0.92 12.76 4.60
C PHE A 77 -1.95 13.84 4.91
N GLU A 78 -3.21 13.53 4.66
CA GLU A 78 -4.35 14.38 4.97
C GLU A 78 -5.36 13.52 5.74
N PRO A 79 -5.52 13.70 7.07
CA PRO A 79 -6.39 12.87 7.89
C PRO A 79 -7.79 12.71 7.30
N ALA A 80 -8.30 11.49 7.32
CA ALA A 80 -9.58 11.07 6.76
C ALA A 80 -9.75 11.31 5.25
N ARG A 81 -8.67 11.58 4.51
CA ARG A 81 -8.74 11.88 3.08
C ARG A 81 -7.65 11.23 2.23
N LEU A 82 -6.37 11.34 2.63
CA LEU A 82 -5.24 10.90 1.81
C LEU A 82 -4.13 10.32 2.66
N PHE A 83 -3.67 9.13 2.30
CA PHE A 83 -2.45 8.52 2.79
C PHE A 83 -1.65 7.97 1.62
N ALA A 84 -0.46 8.52 1.37
CA ALA A 84 0.38 8.12 0.25
C ALA A 84 1.85 7.99 0.67
N TRP A 85 2.54 7.02 0.08
CA TRP A 85 3.97 6.81 0.34
C TRP A 85 4.72 6.38 -0.90
N ALA A 86 6.02 6.67 -0.90
CA ALA A 86 6.98 6.25 -1.90
C ALA A 86 7.94 5.21 -1.30
N VAL A 87 8.23 4.17 -2.06
CA VAL A 87 9.11 3.05 -1.66
C VAL A 87 10.53 3.35 -2.11
N GLU A 88 11.47 3.27 -1.16
CA GLU A 88 12.90 3.55 -1.32
C GLU A 88 13.16 5.04 -1.63
N ASP A 89 13.68 5.38 -2.79
CA ASP A 89 13.98 6.77 -3.15
C ASP A 89 12.70 7.54 -3.53
N VAL A 90 12.40 8.60 -2.79
CA VAL A 90 11.22 9.45 -3.01
C VAL A 90 11.20 10.10 -4.41
N ARG A 91 12.37 10.37 -4.99
CA ARG A 91 12.48 11.00 -6.32
C ARG A 91 12.46 9.99 -7.47
N ASN A 92 12.83 8.74 -7.18
CA ASN A 92 12.86 7.65 -8.14
C ASN A 92 12.41 6.35 -7.45
N PRO A 93 11.13 6.27 -7.05
CA PRO A 93 10.65 5.18 -6.20
C PRO A 93 10.63 3.84 -6.93
N ALA A 94 10.90 2.77 -6.17
CA ALA A 94 10.66 1.41 -6.63
C ALA A 94 9.15 1.14 -6.83
N GLY A 95 8.32 1.87 -6.12
CA GLY A 95 6.87 1.90 -6.24
C GLY A 95 6.27 3.03 -5.43
N ALA A 96 5.04 3.38 -5.73
CA ALA A 96 4.28 4.38 -4.99
C ALA A 96 2.86 3.88 -4.72
N TRP A 97 2.36 4.16 -3.53
CA TRP A 97 1.06 3.71 -3.07
C TRP A 97 0.25 4.87 -2.53
N ARG A 98 -1.05 4.78 -2.73
CA ARG A 98 -1.97 5.83 -2.32
C ARG A 98 -3.32 5.26 -1.94
N PHE A 99 -3.83 5.70 -0.79
CA PHE A 99 -5.21 5.56 -0.38
C PHE A 99 -5.90 6.91 -0.42
N GLU A 100 -7.08 6.96 -0.99
CA GLU A 100 -7.98 8.12 -0.96
C GLU A 100 -9.31 7.71 -0.34
N LEU A 101 -9.83 8.57 0.52
CA LEU A 101 -11.14 8.43 1.13
C LEU A 101 -12.04 9.53 0.59
N ILE A 102 -13.12 9.12 -0.08
CA ILE A 102 -14.07 10.03 -0.73
C ILE A 102 -15.40 9.88 0.01
N PRO A 103 -15.89 10.93 0.71
CA PRO A 103 -17.19 10.86 1.34
C PRO A 103 -18.30 10.53 0.33
N ASP A 104 -19.20 9.61 0.71
CA ASP A 104 -20.31 9.16 -0.12
C ASP A 104 -21.56 8.93 0.75
N GLY A 105 -22.36 9.99 0.92
CA GLY A 105 -23.51 9.97 1.82
C GLY A 105 -23.09 9.73 3.27
N ASP A 106 -23.59 8.64 3.86
CA ASP A 106 -23.24 8.17 5.20
C ASP A 106 -22.03 7.22 5.23
N GLY A 107 -21.41 6.99 4.07
CA GLY A 107 -20.29 6.09 3.90
C GLY A 107 -19.08 6.76 3.25
N THR A 108 -18.15 5.92 2.82
CA THR A 108 -16.88 6.30 2.20
C THR A 108 -16.59 5.41 1.01
N VAL A 109 -16.14 5.99 -0.08
CA VAL A 109 -15.45 5.23 -1.14
C VAL A 109 -13.97 5.23 -0.81
N LEU A 110 -13.43 4.04 -0.56
CA LEU A 110 -11.99 3.82 -0.39
C LEU A 110 -11.40 3.43 -1.74
N ARG A 111 -10.45 4.23 -2.20
CA ARG A 111 -9.70 4.00 -3.43
C ARG A 111 -8.25 3.73 -3.09
N GLN A 112 -7.69 2.64 -3.61
CA GLN A 112 -6.27 2.33 -3.50
C GLN A 112 -5.64 2.31 -4.88
N ARG A 113 -4.51 3.03 -5.04
CA ARG A 113 -3.68 3.00 -6.24
C ARG A 113 -2.30 2.49 -5.89
N GLY A 114 -1.78 1.58 -6.73
CA GLY A 114 -0.41 1.11 -6.71
C GLY A 114 0.27 1.41 -8.04
N GLN A 115 1.48 1.96 -8.00
CA GLN A 115 2.31 2.26 -9.16
C GLN A 115 3.64 1.52 -9.01
N MET A 116 4.10 0.88 -10.08
CA MET A 116 5.46 0.35 -10.17
C MET A 116 6.43 1.41 -10.64
N GLY A 117 7.65 1.38 -10.14
CA GLY A 117 8.75 2.17 -10.65
C GLY A 117 8.55 3.68 -10.59
N PRO A 118 9.40 4.40 -11.35
CA PRO A 118 10.40 3.89 -12.31
C PRO A 118 11.73 3.43 -11.69
N GLY A 119 11.91 3.57 -10.38
CA GLY A 119 13.16 3.22 -9.70
C GLY A 119 13.44 1.71 -9.62
N PRO A 120 14.65 1.34 -9.24
CA PRO A 120 15.08 -0.06 -9.16
C PRO A 120 14.22 -0.89 -8.18
N SER A 121 13.95 -2.13 -8.53
CA SER A 121 13.20 -3.09 -7.72
C SER A 121 13.64 -4.52 -8.05
N ASN A 122 13.17 -5.51 -7.29
CA ASN A 122 13.39 -6.91 -7.62
C ASN A 122 12.89 -7.26 -9.04
N LEU A 123 11.83 -6.60 -9.50
CA LEU A 123 11.31 -6.81 -10.84
C LEU A 123 12.26 -6.31 -11.91
N THR A 124 12.95 -5.18 -11.70
CA THR A 124 13.95 -4.68 -12.67
C THR A 124 15.12 -5.63 -12.83
N ASP A 125 15.54 -6.31 -11.76
CA ASP A 125 16.59 -7.33 -11.81
C ASP A 125 16.17 -8.56 -12.61
N ILE A 126 14.90 -8.93 -12.54
CA ILE A 126 14.33 -10.03 -13.32
C ILE A 126 14.20 -9.61 -14.79
N ILE A 127 13.69 -8.42 -15.07
CA ILE A 127 13.56 -7.87 -16.43
C ILE A 127 14.94 -7.80 -17.11
N ALA A 128 15.98 -7.37 -16.37
CA ALA A 128 17.34 -7.31 -16.92
C ALA A 128 17.87 -8.69 -17.40
N LYS A 129 17.39 -9.77 -16.78
CA LYS A 129 17.74 -11.16 -17.18
C LYS A 129 16.88 -11.69 -18.30
N MET A 130 15.68 -11.15 -18.47
CA MET A 130 14.66 -11.61 -19.42
C MET A 130 13.99 -10.43 -20.15
N PRO A 131 14.75 -9.59 -20.88
CA PRO A 131 14.21 -8.34 -21.43
C PRO A 131 13.08 -8.53 -22.43
N ASP A 132 13.08 -9.63 -23.17
CA ASP A 132 12.02 -9.96 -24.12
C ASP A 132 10.69 -10.33 -23.46
N GLN A 133 10.69 -10.54 -22.13
CA GLN A 133 9.48 -10.87 -21.35
C GLN A 133 9.01 -9.69 -20.50
N GLU A 134 9.58 -8.50 -20.64
CA GLU A 134 9.28 -7.35 -19.78
C GLU A 134 7.78 -7.07 -19.68
N GLU A 135 7.06 -7.00 -20.79
CA GLU A 135 5.62 -6.70 -20.78
C GLU A 135 4.80 -7.76 -20.05
N GLN A 136 5.14 -9.02 -20.24
CA GLN A 136 4.48 -10.13 -19.55
C GLN A 136 4.74 -10.12 -18.05
N LEU A 137 5.98 -9.81 -17.65
CA LEU A 137 6.38 -9.70 -16.23
C LEU A 137 5.67 -8.54 -15.55
N VAL A 138 5.56 -7.40 -16.21
CA VAL A 138 4.84 -6.22 -15.72
C VAL A 138 3.35 -6.52 -15.57
N GLU A 139 2.73 -7.15 -16.56
CA GLU A 139 1.30 -7.50 -16.50
C GLU A 139 1.01 -8.50 -15.38
N MET A 140 1.84 -9.53 -15.24
CA MET A 140 1.74 -10.49 -14.14
C MET A 140 1.83 -9.79 -12.77
N ARG A 141 2.80 -8.90 -12.61
CA ARG A 141 3.00 -8.17 -11.37
C ARG A 141 1.85 -7.22 -11.02
N LEU A 142 1.27 -6.55 -12.02
CA LEU A 142 0.04 -5.76 -11.82
C LEU A 142 -1.14 -6.62 -11.38
N GLY A 143 -1.25 -7.84 -11.90
CA GLY A 143 -2.27 -8.80 -11.47
C GLY A 143 -2.11 -9.21 -10.00
N GLU A 144 -0.87 -9.42 -9.55
CA GLU A 144 -0.57 -9.70 -8.12
C GLU A 144 -0.90 -8.50 -7.24
N PHE A 145 -0.53 -7.29 -7.65
CA PHE A 145 -0.93 -6.05 -6.96
C PHE A 145 -2.44 -5.98 -6.81
N ARG A 146 -3.18 -6.18 -7.90
CA ARG A 146 -4.64 -6.16 -7.89
C ARG A 146 -5.22 -7.13 -6.87
N THR A 147 -4.74 -8.36 -6.84
CA THR A 147 -5.21 -9.39 -5.91
C THR A 147 -5.00 -8.98 -4.45
N ASN A 148 -3.79 -8.54 -4.11
CA ASN A 148 -3.46 -8.12 -2.75
C ASN A 148 -4.18 -6.81 -2.34
N MET A 149 -4.34 -5.88 -3.28
CA MET A 149 -5.08 -4.63 -3.04
C MET A 149 -6.56 -4.89 -2.77
N LEU A 150 -7.21 -5.74 -3.57
CA LEU A 150 -8.61 -6.11 -3.35
C LEU A 150 -8.80 -6.77 -1.98
N ALA A 151 -7.95 -7.73 -1.62
CA ALA A 151 -8.00 -8.37 -0.30
C ALA A 151 -7.82 -7.34 0.83
N THR A 152 -6.94 -6.36 0.65
CA THR A 152 -6.68 -5.31 1.64
C THR A 152 -7.88 -4.37 1.80
N VAL A 153 -8.44 -3.85 0.73
CA VAL A 153 -9.60 -2.93 0.83
C VAL A 153 -10.86 -3.62 1.34
N GLU A 154 -11.07 -4.90 0.99
CA GLU A 154 -12.15 -5.73 1.53
C GLU A 154 -11.97 -5.98 3.03
N GLY A 155 -10.74 -6.26 3.46
CA GLY A 155 -10.41 -6.42 4.88
C GLY A 155 -10.62 -5.13 5.68
N ILE A 156 -10.18 -3.99 5.15
CA ILE A 156 -10.44 -2.67 5.76
C ILE A 156 -11.94 -2.40 5.87
N LYS A 157 -12.71 -2.70 4.81
CA LYS A 157 -14.17 -2.57 4.80
C LYS A 157 -14.79 -3.36 5.95
N ALA A 158 -14.47 -4.63 6.09
CA ALA A 158 -15.02 -5.49 7.14
C ALA A 158 -14.72 -4.94 8.54
N LEU A 159 -13.49 -4.48 8.78
CA LEU A 159 -13.08 -3.90 10.06
C LEU A 159 -13.77 -2.56 10.33
N ALA A 160 -13.78 -1.66 9.37
CA ALA A 160 -14.36 -0.34 9.52
C ALA A 160 -15.89 -0.38 9.72
N GLU A 161 -16.59 -1.27 9.04
CA GLU A 161 -18.04 -1.45 9.22
C GLU A 161 -18.40 -2.07 10.58
N ALA A 162 -17.47 -2.79 11.22
CA ALA A 162 -17.63 -3.30 12.58
C ALA A 162 -17.37 -2.25 13.67
N GLY A 163 -16.70 -1.15 13.35
CA GLY A 163 -16.41 -0.05 14.28
C GLY A 163 -15.08 0.65 14.00
N PRO A 164 -14.76 1.74 14.69
CA PRO A 164 -13.45 2.37 14.63
C PRO A 164 -12.39 1.44 15.22
N ARG A 165 -11.13 1.64 14.82
CA ARG A 165 -10.02 0.92 15.43
C ARG A 165 -9.96 1.26 16.92
N PRO A 166 -9.90 0.28 17.82
CA PRO A 166 -9.70 0.54 19.23
C PRO A 166 -8.40 1.30 19.44
N GLU A 167 -8.42 2.33 20.28
CA GLU A 167 -7.18 2.96 20.73
C GLU A 167 -6.30 1.88 21.36
N ALA A 168 -5.00 1.87 21.03
CA ALA A 168 -4.06 1.00 21.72
C ALA A 168 -4.21 1.31 23.21
N ALA A 169 -4.48 0.27 24.03
CA ALA A 169 -4.54 0.43 25.49
C ALA A 169 -3.27 1.16 25.91
N GLY A 170 -3.42 2.41 26.39
CA GLY A 170 -2.29 3.25 26.70
C GLY A 170 -1.34 2.48 27.57
N ALA A 171 -0.07 2.47 27.19
CA ALA A 171 0.97 2.00 28.09
C ALA A 171 0.91 2.85 29.34
N ALA A 172 0.41 2.23 30.40
CA ALA A 172 0.43 2.84 31.72
C ALA A 172 1.88 2.94 32.22
#